data_1a0c074c3e2701e1b3d902556007000a
#
_entry.id   1a0c074c3e2701e1b3d902556007000a
#
_cell.length_a   1.000
_cell.length_b   1.000
_cell.length_c   1.000
_cell.angle_alpha   90.00
_cell.angle_beta   90.00
_cell.angle_gamma   90.00
#
_symmetry.space_group_name_H-M   'P 1'
#
loop_
_entity.id
_entity.type
_entity.pdbx_description
1 polymer ?
#
loop_
_entity_poly.entity_id
_entity_poly.type
_entity_poly.pdbx_seq_one_letter_code
_entity_poly.pdbx_strand_id
1 'polypeptide(L)'
;MDSTEKSGRFLSVMEANKGIIYKVANSYCKDSEDRKDLVQEIIVQLWKSFDDYNDQYKYTTWVYRIALNVAISFYRKETRRKEIANPLNDSVLNYADASLPTEKEKDLTILQQFIAELKELDKAVMLLYLEEKSYKEIAEIIGITETYVATKIGRIKNVLKQKFATIKNQ
;
A
#
# COMPACT_ATOMS: atom_id res chain seq x y z
N MET A 1 -26.76 -16.36 -9.79
CA MET A 1 -26.93 -15.25 -8.82
C MET A 1 -27.61 -14.09 -9.55
N ASP A 2 -28.71 -13.62 -9.00
CA ASP A 2 -29.38 -12.43 -9.55
C ASP A 2 -28.48 -11.20 -9.39
N SER A 3 -28.53 -10.29 -10.35
CA SER A 3 -27.71 -9.05 -10.35
C SER A 3 -27.92 -8.22 -9.08
N THR A 4 -29.13 -8.21 -8.53
CA THR A 4 -29.47 -7.50 -7.31
C THR A 4 -28.81 -8.15 -6.09
N GLU A 5 -28.79 -9.46 -6.00
CA GLU A 5 -28.16 -10.22 -4.94
C GLU A 5 -26.62 -10.06 -4.96
N LYS A 6 -26.02 -10.13 -6.15
CA LYS A 6 -24.60 -9.84 -6.34
C LYS A 6 -24.22 -8.45 -5.85
N SER A 7 -24.98 -7.44 -6.24
CA SER A 7 -24.74 -6.05 -5.83
C SER A 7 -24.82 -5.88 -4.32
N GLY A 8 -25.83 -6.48 -3.68
CA GLY A 8 -25.98 -6.43 -2.21
C GLY A 8 -24.83 -7.08 -1.47
N ARG A 9 -24.39 -8.26 -1.90
CA ARG A 9 -23.23 -8.96 -1.31
C ARG A 9 -21.94 -8.17 -1.52
N PHE A 10 -21.72 -7.66 -2.70
CA PHE A 10 -20.55 -6.84 -3.00
C PHE A 10 -20.49 -5.60 -2.12
N LEU A 11 -21.57 -4.86 -1.99
CA LEU A 11 -21.62 -3.67 -1.13
C LEU A 11 -21.32 -4.00 0.33
N SER A 12 -21.82 -5.12 0.85
CA SER A 12 -21.53 -5.57 2.21
C SER A 12 -20.04 -5.88 2.40
N VAL A 13 -19.41 -6.54 1.43
CA VAL A 13 -17.97 -6.84 1.47
C VAL A 13 -17.15 -5.56 1.37
N MET A 14 -17.54 -4.61 0.53
CA MET A 14 -16.85 -3.32 0.40
C MET A 14 -16.96 -2.49 1.67
N GLU A 15 -18.13 -2.41 2.26
CA GLU A 15 -18.32 -1.67 3.52
C GLU A 15 -17.48 -2.24 4.67
N ALA A 16 -17.41 -3.57 4.76
CA ALA A 16 -16.58 -4.23 5.77
C ALA A 16 -15.07 -4.06 5.55
N ASN A 17 -14.63 -3.82 4.31
CA ASN A 17 -13.21 -3.80 3.92
C ASN A 17 -12.74 -2.46 3.33
N LYS A 18 -13.55 -1.42 3.37
CA LYS A 18 -13.19 -0.10 2.81
C LYS A 18 -11.91 0.49 3.41
N GLY A 19 -11.63 0.22 4.68
CA GLY A 19 -10.40 0.65 5.34
C GLY A 19 -9.13 0.13 4.65
N ILE A 20 -9.16 -1.10 4.13
CA ILE A 20 -8.06 -1.69 3.37
C ILE A 20 -7.83 -0.90 2.07
N ILE A 21 -8.89 -0.59 1.34
CA ILE A 21 -8.83 0.14 0.06
C ILE A 21 -8.20 1.52 0.26
N TYR A 22 -8.68 2.29 1.23
CA TYR A 22 -8.15 3.62 1.53
C TYR A 22 -6.70 3.58 2.03
N LYS A 23 -6.37 2.62 2.88
CA LYS A 23 -5.01 2.43 3.40
C LYS A 23 -4.01 2.15 2.28
N VAL A 24 -4.36 1.26 1.36
CA VAL A 24 -3.54 0.97 0.19
C VAL A 24 -3.40 2.21 -0.69
N ALA A 25 -4.50 2.87 -1.02
CA ALA A 25 -4.47 4.07 -1.85
C ALA A 25 -3.62 5.19 -1.24
N ASN A 26 -3.74 5.43 0.06
CA ASN A 26 -2.94 6.43 0.77
C ASN A 26 -1.44 6.09 0.78
N SER A 27 -1.10 4.80 0.80
CA SER A 27 0.30 4.36 0.80
C SER A 27 1.00 4.56 -0.54
N TYR A 28 0.25 4.52 -1.65
CA TYR A 28 0.80 4.60 -3.02
C TYR A 28 0.61 5.94 -3.71
N CYS A 29 -0.31 6.78 -3.24
CA CYS A 29 -0.60 8.08 -3.84
C CYS A 29 -0.55 9.19 -2.80
N LYS A 30 0.26 10.22 -3.03
CA LYS A 30 0.35 11.43 -2.20
C LYS A 30 -0.70 12.46 -2.58
N ASP A 31 -0.98 12.58 -3.87
CA ASP A 31 -1.95 13.52 -4.41
C ASP A 31 -3.39 13.04 -4.16
N SER A 32 -4.26 13.95 -3.74
CA SER A 32 -5.66 13.67 -3.42
C SER A 32 -6.48 13.17 -4.63
N GLU A 33 -6.26 13.75 -5.81
CA GLU A 33 -6.97 13.36 -7.03
C GLU A 33 -6.51 11.98 -7.51
N ASP A 34 -5.21 11.71 -7.49
CA ASP A 34 -4.65 10.39 -7.82
C ASP A 34 -5.17 9.31 -6.87
N ARG A 35 -5.30 9.62 -5.58
CA ARG A 35 -5.89 8.69 -4.59
C ARG A 35 -7.33 8.35 -4.91
N LYS A 36 -8.15 9.33 -5.29
CA LYS A 36 -9.53 9.10 -5.68
C LYS A 36 -9.62 8.19 -6.91
N ASP A 37 -8.79 8.45 -7.90
CA ASP A 37 -8.73 7.64 -9.12
C ASP A 37 -8.30 6.20 -8.80
N LEU A 38 -7.29 6.03 -7.93
CA LEU A 38 -6.82 4.71 -7.49
C LEU A 38 -7.91 3.95 -6.72
N VAL A 39 -8.61 4.60 -5.80
CA VAL A 39 -9.74 4.00 -5.06
C VAL A 39 -10.81 3.51 -6.02
N GLN A 40 -11.19 4.32 -7.00
CA GLN A 40 -12.18 3.93 -8.02
C GLN A 40 -11.71 2.73 -8.84
N GLU A 41 -10.45 2.74 -9.28
CA GLU A 41 -9.89 1.62 -10.05
C GLU A 41 -9.87 0.33 -9.24
N ILE A 42 -9.50 0.39 -7.97
CA ILE A 42 -9.53 -0.77 -7.06
C ILE A 42 -10.96 -1.31 -6.95
N ILE A 43 -11.96 -0.46 -6.73
CA ILE A 43 -13.36 -0.86 -6.60
C ILE A 43 -13.87 -1.51 -7.90
N VAL A 44 -13.53 -0.94 -9.05
CA VAL A 44 -13.89 -1.50 -10.37
C VAL A 44 -13.28 -2.89 -10.55
N GLN A 45 -12.02 -3.09 -10.21
CA GLN A 45 -11.38 -4.40 -10.34
C GLN A 45 -11.95 -5.43 -9.35
N LEU A 46 -12.27 -5.01 -8.14
CA LEU A 46 -12.97 -5.86 -7.17
C LEU A 46 -14.34 -6.30 -7.69
N TRP A 47 -15.10 -5.37 -8.27
CA TRP A 47 -16.40 -5.70 -8.87
C TRP A 47 -16.29 -6.71 -10.01
N LYS A 48 -15.35 -6.50 -10.94
CA LYS A 48 -15.10 -7.39 -12.07
C LYS A 48 -14.69 -8.80 -11.62
N SER A 49 -13.92 -8.90 -10.54
CA SER A 49 -13.39 -10.16 -10.03
C SER A 49 -14.30 -10.82 -8.98
N PHE A 50 -15.43 -10.20 -8.64
CA PHE A 50 -16.27 -10.67 -7.55
C PHE A 50 -16.88 -12.05 -7.80
N ASP A 51 -17.23 -12.36 -9.05
CA ASP A 51 -17.76 -13.67 -9.43
C ASP A 51 -16.71 -14.79 -9.37
N ASP A 52 -15.42 -14.41 -9.49
CA ASP A 52 -14.30 -15.35 -9.44
C ASP A 52 -13.80 -15.59 -8.01
N TYR A 53 -14.36 -14.89 -7.01
CA TYR A 53 -14.01 -15.10 -5.62
C TYR A 53 -14.38 -16.53 -5.20
N ASN A 54 -13.41 -17.22 -4.62
CA ASN A 54 -13.62 -18.54 -4.02
C ASN A 54 -13.34 -18.49 -2.51
N ASP A 55 -13.96 -19.38 -1.76
CA ASP A 55 -13.89 -19.41 -0.30
C ASP A 55 -12.55 -19.94 0.26
N GLN A 56 -11.55 -20.20 -0.58
CA GLN A 56 -10.22 -20.65 -0.15
C GLN A 56 -9.49 -19.58 0.68
N TYR A 57 -9.79 -18.33 0.45
CA TYR A 57 -9.20 -17.19 1.17
C TYR A 57 -10.29 -16.32 1.80
N LYS A 58 -9.94 -15.66 2.91
CA LYS A 58 -10.80 -14.63 3.51
C LYS A 58 -11.00 -13.45 2.55
N TYR A 59 -12.12 -12.77 2.65
CA TYR A 59 -12.35 -11.53 1.89
C TYR A 59 -11.24 -10.49 2.10
N THR A 60 -10.73 -10.35 3.32
CA THR A 60 -9.61 -9.45 3.61
C THR A 60 -8.37 -9.77 2.76
N THR A 61 -7.99 -11.03 2.64
CA THR A 61 -6.87 -11.48 1.80
C THR A 61 -7.12 -11.16 0.33
N TRP A 62 -8.31 -11.46 -0.15
CA TRP A 62 -8.70 -11.20 -1.53
C TRP A 62 -8.71 -9.70 -1.86
N VAL A 63 -9.28 -8.87 -0.98
CA VAL A 63 -9.29 -7.40 -1.16
C VAL A 63 -7.88 -6.84 -1.16
N TYR A 64 -7.01 -7.24 -0.23
CA TYR A 64 -5.60 -6.82 -0.23
C TYR A 64 -4.87 -7.19 -1.52
N ARG A 65 -5.06 -8.42 -1.98
CA ARG A 65 -4.42 -8.90 -3.21
C ARG A 65 -4.78 -8.04 -4.41
N ILE A 66 -6.06 -7.78 -4.62
CA ILE A 66 -6.52 -6.96 -5.74
C ILE A 66 -6.11 -5.50 -5.56
N ALA A 67 -6.31 -4.92 -4.37
CA ALA A 67 -5.96 -3.54 -4.10
C ALA A 67 -4.46 -3.26 -4.31
N LEU A 68 -3.58 -4.14 -3.81
CA LEU A 68 -2.14 -3.99 -3.95
C LEU A 68 -1.70 -4.16 -5.41
N ASN A 69 -2.24 -5.13 -6.13
CA ASN A 69 -1.92 -5.32 -7.55
C ASN A 69 -2.32 -4.11 -8.39
N VAL A 70 -3.51 -3.57 -8.15
CA VAL A 70 -3.97 -2.36 -8.83
C VAL A 70 -3.10 -1.15 -8.47
N ALA A 71 -2.80 -0.97 -7.19
CA ALA A 71 -1.98 0.14 -6.70
C ALA A 71 -0.56 0.10 -7.26
N ILE A 72 0.07 -1.07 -7.32
CA ILE A 72 1.41 -1.26 -7.91
C ILE A 72 1.40 -0.91 -9.39
N SER A 73 0.41 -1.38 -10.13
CA SER A 73 0.26 -1.08 -11.56
C SER A 73 0.01 0.41 -11.81
N PHE A 74 -0.85 1.02 -11.03
CA PHE A 74 -1.14 2.46 -11.08
C PHE A 74 0.10 3.30 -10.79
N TYR A 75 0.82 2.96 -9.74
CA TYR A 75 2.06 3.64 -9.33
C TYR A 75 3.13 3.57 -10.43
N ARG A 76 3.32 2.40 -11.06
CA ARG A 76 4.28 2.23 -12.16
C ARG A 76 3.93 3.10 -13.36
N LYS A 77 2.67 3.20 -13.73
CA LYS A 77 2.21 4.06 -14.83
C LYS A 77 2.44 5.54 -14.50
N GLU A 78 2.06 5.99 -13.31
CA GLU A 78 2.24 7.38 -12.88
C GLU A 78 3.71 7.76 -12.78
N THR A 79 4.57 6.87 -12.27
CA THR A 79 6.01 7.10 -12.19
C THR A 79 6.63 7.26 -13.59
N ARG A 80 6.28 6.41 -14.54
CA ARG A 80 6.73 6.54 -15.93
C ARG A 80 6.26 7.85 -16.56
N ARG A 81 5.01 8.23 -16.36
CA ARG A 81 4.44 9.46 -16.88
C ARG A 81 5.15 10.70 -16.32
N LYS A 82 5.46 10.72 -15.04
CA LYS A 82 6.19 11.82 -14.38
C LYS A 82 7.64 11.90 -14.84
N GLU A 83 8.32 10.78 -15.02
CA GLU A 83 9.68 10.73 -15.57
C GLU A 83 9.77 11.28 -16.99
N ILE A 84 8.77 10.99 -17.84
CA ILE A 84 8.68 11.51 -19.21
C ILE A 84 8.35 13.00 -19.23
N ALA A 85 7.43 13.46 -18.35
CA ALA A 85 6.94 14.83 -18.34
C ALA A 85 7.87 15.81 -17.60
N ASN A 86 8.58 15.37 -16.54
CA ASN A 86 9.45 16.21 -15.70
C ASN A 86 10.63 15.38 -15.14
N PRO A 87 11.72 15.24 -15.90
CA PRO A 87 12.87 14.45 -15.42
C PRO A 87 13.65 15.09 -14.26
N LEU A 88 13.29 16.30 -13.80
CA LEU A 88 14.02 17.08 -12.81
C LEU A 88 13.19 17.54 -11.60
N ASN A 89 11.98 17.04 -11.43
CA ASN A 89 11.20 17.41 -10.25
C ASN A 89 11.52 16.49 -9.07
N ASP A 90 12.55 16.88 -8.33
CA ASP A 90 12.63 16.54 -6.92
C ASP A 90 11.38 17.09 -6.23
N SER A 91 10.51 16.22 -5.79
CA SER A 91 9.31 16.59 -5.08
C SER A 91 9.70 17.33 -3.80
N VAL A 92 9.58 18.64 -3.82
CA VAL A 92 9.63 19.47 -2.62
C VAL A 92 8.43 19.06 -1.77
N LEU A 93 8.70 18.33 -0.72
CA LEU A 93 7.71 18.00 0.31
C LEU A 93 7.35 19.29 1.05
N ASN A 94 6.22 19.89 0.70
CA ASN A 94 5.63 20.95 1.48
C ASN A 94 5.05 20.35 2.76
N TYR A 95 5.84 20.40 3.82
CA TYR A 95 5.31 20.24 5.17
C TYR A 95 4.87 21.60 5.68
N ALA A 96 3.57 21.86 5.60
CA ALA A 96 2.95 22.94 6.33
C ALA A 96 2.21 22.36 7.53
N ASP A 97 2.92 22.16 8.62
CA ASP A 97 2.25 22.10 9.91
C ASP A 97 3.11 22.78 10.97
N ALA A 98 2.53 23.77 11.63
CA ALA A 98 3.20 24.77 12.44
C ALA A 98 3.35 24.39 13.91
N SER A 99 3.30 23.11 14.25
CA SER A 99 3.60 22.61 15.60
C SER A 99 4.96 21.91 15.62
N LEU A 100 5.76 22.18 16.66
CA LEU A 100 7.02 21.48 16.86
C LEU A 100 6.73 20.01 17.20
N PRO A 101 7.15 19.05 16.35
CA PRO A 101 6.85 17.65 16.55
C PRO A 101 7.62 17.07 17.75
N THR A 102 7.00 16.17 18.49
CA THR A 102 7.65 15.37 19.52
C THR A 102 8.68 14.41 18.90
N GLU A 103 9.61 13.85 19.71
CA GLU A 103 10.57 12.85 19.22
C GLU A 103 9.89 11.63 18.56
N LYS A 104 8.77 11.16 19.13
CA LYS A 104 7.98 10.07 18.55
C LYS A 104 7.34 10.45 17.21
N GLU A 105 6.87 11.68 17.08
CA GLU A 105 6.30 12.20 15.84
C GLU A 105 7.37 12.35 14.75
N LYS A 106 8.58 12.77 15.14
CA LYS A 106 9.74 12.81 14.23
C LYS A 106 10.13 11.42 13.75
N ASP A 107 10.22 10.45 14.64
CA ASP A 107 10.54 9.07 14.32
C ASP A 107 9.47 8.45 13.40
N LEU A 108 8.20 8.72 13.66
CA LEU A 108 7.10 8.27 12.81
C LEU A 108 7.14 8.93 11.41
N THR A 109 7.46 10.21 11.34
CA THR A 109 7.63 10.93 10.08
C THR A 109 8.77 10.34 9.25
N ILE A 110 9.91 10.05 9.88
CA ILE A 110 11.06 9.40 9.24
C ILE A 110 10.68 8.02 8.70
N LEU A 111 9.95 7.23 9.50
CA LEU A 111 9.47 5.91 9.07
C LEU A 111 8.54 6.01 7.85
N GLN A 112 7.60 6.94 7.87
CA GLN A 112 6.68 7.18 6.76
C GLN A 112 7.41 7.62 5.48
N GLN A 113 8.39 8.50 5.59
CA GLN A 113 9.23 8.92 4.47
C GLN A 113 10.03 7.74 3.91
N PHE A 114 10.62 6.94 4.78
CA PHE A 114 11.35 5.74 4.39
C PHE A 114 10.48 4.75 3.63
N ILE A 115 9.28 4.48 4.12
CA ILE A 115 8.31 3.58 3.46
C ILE A 115 7.90 4.16 2.09
N ALA A 116 7.69 5.47 1.99
CA ALA A 116 7.35 6.14 0.74
C ALA A 116 8.45 6.01 -0.33
N GLU A 117 9.70 5.89 0.06
CA GLU A 117 10.85 5.72 -0.83
C GLU A 117 11.08 4.26 -1.26
N LEU A 118 10.45 3.29 -0.61
CA LEU A 118 10.59 1.88 -0.96
C LEU A 118 10.04 1.61 -2.36
N LYS A 119 10.62 0.61 -3.03
CA LYS A 119 10.06 0.07 -4.27
C LYS A 119 8.67 -0.51 -3.99
N GLU A 120 7.84 -0.56 -5.03
CA GLU A 120 6.42 -0.88 -4.90
C GLU A 120 6.14 -2.21 -4.18
N LEU A 121 6.93 -3.26 -4.45
CA LEU A 121 6.75 -4.56 -3.81
C LEU A 121 7.19 -4.54 -2.34
N ASP A 122 8.30 -3.91 -2.03
CA ASP A 122 8.80 -3.75 -0.66
C ASP A 122 7.84 -2.93 0.19
N LYS A 123 7.25 -1.90 -0.40
CA LYS A 123 6.19 -1.10 0.23
C LYS A 123 4.98 -1.97 0.58
N ALA A 124 4.53 -2.83 -0.34
CA ALA A 124 3.43 -3.77 -0.08
C ALA A 124 3.75 -4.72 1.09
N VAL A 125 4.95 -5.29 1.11
CA VAL A 125 5.40 -6.17 2.19
C VAL A 125 5.41 -5.44 3.53
N MET A 126 5.96 -4.24 3.58
CA MET A 126 6.01 -3.45 4.82
C MET A 126 4.64 -3.00 5.30
N LEU A 127 3.75 -2.61 4.40
CA LEU A 127 2.38 -2.25 4.74
C LEU A 127 1.67 -3.41 5.46
N LEU A 128 1.79 -4.62 4.92
CA LEU A 128 1.18 -5.82 5.50
C LEU A 128 1.86 -6.23 6.80
N TYR A 129 3.17 -6.08 6.89
CA TYR A 129 3.93 -6.35 8.11
C TYR A 129 3.50 -5.41 9.25
N LEU A 130 3.33 -4.13 8.97
CA LEU A 130 2.86 -3.15 9.95
C LEU A 130 1.40 -3.35 10.35
N GLU A 131 0.61 -4.03 9.52
CA GLU A 131 -0.74 -4.48 9.83
C GLU A 131 -0.77 -5.81 10.61
N GLU A 132 0.38 -6.23 11.13
CA GLU A 132 0.54 -7.45 11.93
C GLU A 132 0.16 -8.75 11.20
N LYS A 133 0.23 -8.74 9.86
CA LYS A 133 0.04 -9.95 9.07
C LYS A 133 1.22 -10.90 9.27
N SER A 134 0.92 -12.19 9.38
CA SER A 134 1.97 -13.22 9.43
C SER A 134 2.72 -13.32 8.10
N TYR A 135 3.91 -13.85 8.09
CA TYR A 135 4.69 -14.08 6.87
C TYR A 135 3.93 -14.96 5.87
N LYS A 136 3.19 -15.95 6.38
CA LYS A 136 2.31 -16.80 5.56
C LYS A 136 1.20 -15.99 4.89
N GLU A 137 0.52 -15.14 5.63
CA GLU A 137 -0.54 -14.26 5.09
C GLU A 137 0.01 -13.29 4.06
N ILE A 138 1.18 -12.67 4.32
CA ILE A 138 1.85 -11.78 3.38
C ILE A 138 2.21 -12.52 2.09
N ALA A 139 2.77 -13.73 2.22
CA ALA A 139 3.10 -14.59 1.09
C ALA A 139 1.86 -14.91 0.23
N GLU A 140 0.74 -15.26 0.87
CA GLU A 140 -0.52 -15.54 0.20
C GLU A 140 -1.11 -14.30 -0.51
N ILE A 141 -1.06 -13.14 0.14
CA ILE A 141 -1.59 -11.88 -0.42
C ILE A 141 -0.77 -11.44 -1.64
N ILE A 142 0.54 -11.46 -1.53
CA ILE A 142 1.46 -10.92 -2.56
C ILE A 142 1.76 -11.95 -3.65
N GLY A 143 1.69 -13.25 -3.32
CA GLY A 143 1.99 -14.33 -4.26
C GLY A 143 3.48 -14.65 -4.34
N ILE A 144 4.17 -14.60 -3.20
CA ILE A 144 5.59 -14.96 -3.05
C ILE A 144 5.74 -16.01 -1.94
N THR A 145 6.93 -16.57 -1.77
CA THR A 145 7.19 -17.56 -0.72
C THR A 145 7.36 -16.88 0.65
N GLU A 146 7.06 -17.62 1.72
CA GLU A 146 7.32 -17.15 3.09
C GLU A 146 8.79 -16.82 3.32
N THR A 147 9.69 -17.63 2.79
CA THR A 147 11.15 -17.40 2.86
C THR A 147 11.53 -16.08 2.21
N TYR A 148 10.92 -15.77 1.06
CA TYR A 148 11.18 -14.50 0.37
C TYR A 148 10.62 -13.31 1.15
N VAL A 149 9.46 -13.44 1.77
CA VAL A 149 8.90 -12.44 2.70
C VAL A 149 9.89 -12.16 3.84
N ALA A 150 10.36 -13.21 4.51
CA ALA A 150 11.31 -13.08 5.62
C ALA A 150 12.61 -12.38 5.19
N THR A 151 13.14 -12.74 4.03
CA THR A 151 14.34 -12.13 3.46
C THR A 151 14.13 -10.64 3.16
N LYS A 152 13.01 -10.28 2.54
CA LYS A 152 12.66 -8.88 2.25
C LYS A 152 12.52 -8.06 3.52
N ILE A 153 11.78 -8.54 4.49
CA ILE A 153 11.57 -7.84 5.77
C ILE A 153 12.91 -7.64 6.50
N GLY A 154 13.76 -8.67 6.54
CA GLY A 154 15.09 -8.57 7.15
C GLY A 154 15.96 -7.51 6.48
N ARG A 155 16.00 -7.45 5.15
CA ARG A 155 16.74 -6.44 4.39
C ARG A 155 16.20 -5.03 4.63
N ILE A 156 14.88 -4.87 4.60
CA ILE A 156 14.23 -3.57 4.81
C ILE A 156 14.51 -3.06 6.23
N LYS A 157 14.40 -3.92 7.23
CA LYS A 157 14.72 -3.56 8.63
C LYS A 157 16.16 -3.13 8.79
N ASN A 158 17.12 -3.80 8.16
CA ASN A 158 18.53 -3.44 8.22
C ASN A 158 18.79 -2.07 7.59
N VAL A 159 18.23 -1.79 6.43
CA VAL A 159 18.35 -0.49 5.77
C VAL A 159 17.71 0.61 6.62
N LEU A 160 16.55 0.34 7.21
CA LEU A 160 15.87 1.28 8.11
C LEU A 160 16.72 1.59 9.36
N LYS A 161 17.29 0.58 9.99
CA LYS A 161 18.20 0.78 11.15
C LYS A 161 19.39 1.65 10.79
N GLN A 162 20.00 1.44 9.63
CA GLN A 162 21.12 2.26 9.16
C GLN A 162 20.70 3.71 8.93
N LYS A 163 19.54 3.95 8.32
CA LYS A 163 19.01 5.30 8.12
C LYS A 163 18.74 6.02 9.46
N PHE A 164 18.11 5.36 10.42
CA PHE A 164 17.91 5.94 11.76
C PHE A 164 19.21 6.23 12.48
N ALA A 165 20.20 5.34 12.42
CA ALA A 165 21.51 5.56 13.00
C ALA A 165 22.22 6.78 12.40
N THR A 166 22.16 6.96 11.09
CA THR A 166 22.73 8.13 10.39
C THR A 166 22.08 9.43 10.82
N ILE A 167 20.76 9.45 10.99
CA ILE A 167 20.00 10.65 11.38
C ILE A 167 20.29 11.01 12.85
N LYS A 168 20.36 10.01 13.76
CA LYS A 168 20.64 10.27 15.18
C LYS A 168 22.06 10.69 15.47
N ASN A 169 23.00 10.46 14.57
CA ASN A 169 24.39 10.86 14.69
C ASN A 169 24.70 12.23 14.05
N GLN A 170 23.71 12.89 13.49
CA GLN A 170 23.78 14.28 13.02
C GLN A 170 23.23 15.24 14.07
#